data_f06a817c307117154f0551a9a9063c20
#
_entry.id   f06a817c307117154f0551a9a9063c20
#
_cell.length_a   1.000
_cell.length_b   1.000
_cell.length_c   1.000
_cell.angle_alpha   90.00
_cell.angle_beta   90.00
_cell.angle_gamma   90.00
#
_symmetry.space_group_name_H-M   'P 1'
#
loop_
_entity.id
_entity.type
_entity.pdbx_description
1 polymer ?
#
loop_
_entity_poly.entity_id
_entity_poly.type
_entity_poly.pdbx_seq_one_letter_code
_entity_poly.pdbx_strand_id
1 'polypeptide(L)'
;YFGTAFYGFNASVQITASHNPAEYNGMKVSRENALPVGYDTGLGQIKEWIESGRECPVAQKRGEVRQIDVRKDYLPFLLKYKGDWSGLKIAMDVSNGMASLFVRDIFGDTPSWY
;
A
#
# COMPACT_ATOMS: atom_id res chain seq x y z
N TYR A 1 -2.48 -1.99 -2.06
CA TYR A 1 -3.52 -2.98 -2.41
C TYR A 1 -4.81 -2.31 -2.87
N PHE A 2 -5.34 -1.33 -2.09
CA PHE A 2 -6.56 -0.61 -2.48
C PHE A 2 -6.43 -0.03 -3.89
N GLY A 3 -5.37 0.74 -4.18
CA GLY A 3 -5.17 1.35 -5.48
C GLY A 3 -5.10 0.33 -6.62
N THR A 4 -4.43 -0.81 -6.40
CA THR A 4 -4.33 -1.87 -7.40
C THR A 4 -5.71 -2.42 -7.78
N ALA A 5 -6.52 -2.77 -6.78
CA ALA A 5 -7.84 -3.34 -7.00
C ALA A 5 -8.84 -2.28 -7.51
N PHE A 6 -8.87 -1.10 -6.86
CA PHE A 6 -9.86 -0.06 -7.13
C PHE A 6 -9.72 0.57 -8.52
N TYR A 7 -8.47 0.82 -8.96
CA TYR A 7 -8.21 1.38 -10.28
C TYR A 7 -7.99 0.33 -11.38
N GLY A 8 -8.07 -0.95 -11.05
CA GLY A 8 -7.89 -2.04 -12.00
C GLY A 8 -6.48 -2.13 -12.59
N PHE A 9 -5.45 -1.83 -11.78
CA PHE A 9 -4.07 -1.95 -12.23
C PHE A 9 -3.65 -3.42 -12.34
N ASN A 10 -2.87 -3.75 -13.37
CA ASN A 10 -2.36 -5.10 -13.58
C ASN A 10 -1.35 -5.54 -12.53
N ALA A 11 -0.61 -4.59 -11.95
CA ALA A 11 0.36 -4.84 -10.90
C ALA A 11 0.61 -3.59 -10.07
N SER A 12 1.19 -3.77 -8.90
CA SER A 12 1.68 -2.67 -8.08
C SER A 12 2.93 -3.04 -7.31
N VAL A 13 3.72 -2.01 -6.99
CA VAL A 13 4.87 -2.10 -6.10
C VAL A 13 4.70 -1.07 -5.00
N GLN A 14 4.70 -1.53 -3.75
CA GLN A 14 4.73 -0.68 -2.57
C GLN A 14 6.15 -0.62 -2.04
N ILE A 15 6.75 0.56 -2.05
CA ILE A 15 8.06 0.78 -1.44
C ILE A 15 7.87 0.95 0.06
N THR A 16 8.44 0.04 0.84
CA THR A 16 8.34 0.05 2.31
C THR A 16 9.35 -0.88 2.96
N ALA A 17 10.02 -0.44 4.00
CA ALA A 17 10.83 -1.28 4.88
C ALA A 17 9.98 -1.99 5.96
N SER A 18 8.64 -1.79 5.96
CA SER A 18 7.74 -2.31 6.99
C SER A 18 8.16 -1.82 8.39
N HIS A 19 8.55 -2.72 9.29
CA HIS A 19 9.00 -2.47 10.68
C HIS A 19 10.52 -2.55 10.85
N ASN A 20 11.26 -2.62 9.76
CA ASN A 20 12.72 -2.64 9.81
C ASN A 20 13.27 -1.25 10.19
N PRO A 21 14.50 -1.17 10.74
CA PRO A 21 15.21 0.08 10.97
C PRO A 21 15.31 0.96 9.73
N ALA A 22 15.56 2.26 9.94
CA ALA A 22 15.48 3.28 8.89
C ALA A 22 16.48 3.12 7.74
N GLU A 23 17.58 2.40 7.97
CA GLU A 23 18.59 2.07 6.96
C GLU A 23 18.15 1.00 5.95
N TYR A 24 17.03 0.32 6.23
CA TYR A 24 16.47 -0.67 5.33
C TYR A 24 15.40 -0.07 4.42
N ASN A 25 15.28 -0.66 3.26
CA ASN A 25 14.15 -0.43 2.36
C ASN A 25 13.68 -1.77 1.80
N GLY A 26 12.54 -1.76 1.15
CA GLY A 26 11.97 -2.98 0.61
C GLY A 26 10.83 -2.72 -0.34
N MET A 27 10.31 -3.79 -0.90
CA MET A 27 9.21 -3.74 -1.86
C MET A 27 8.21 -4.85 -1.57
N LYS A 28 6.93 -4.50 -1.59
CA LYS A 28 5.84 -5.48 -1.67
C LYS A 28 5.24 -5.41 -3.06
N VAL A 29 5.18 -6.54 -3.73
CA VAL A 29 4.66 -6.64 -5.10
C VAL A 29 3.29 -7.29 -5.06
N SER A 30 2.36 -6.77 -5.82
CA SER A 30 1.09 -7.44 -6.10
C SER A 30 0.77 -7.39 -7.59
N ARG A 31 0.01 -8.35 -8.05
CA ARG A 31 -0.57 -8.42 -9.39
C ARG A 31 -2.02 -7.94 -9.36
N GLU A 32 -2.69 -8.07 -10.46
CA GLU A 32 -4.12 -7.72 -10.61
C GLU A 32 -4.97 -8.22 -9.44
N ASN A 33 -6.05 -7.51 -9.13
CA ASN A 33 -6.91 -7.76 -7.97
C ASN A 33 -6.18 -7.70 -6.62
N ALA A 34 -5.03 -7.02 -6.57
CA ALA A 34 -4.20 -6.86 -5.39
C ALA A 34 -3.69 -8.18 -4.78
N LEU A 35 -3.57 -9.25 -5.59
CA LEU A 35 -3.03 -10.52 -5.12
C LEU A 35 -1.54 -10.39 -4.83
N PRO A 36 -1.09 -10.68 -3.58
CA PRO A 36 0.32 -10.58 -3.24
C PRO A 36 1.18 -11.54 -4.05
N VAL A 37 2.38 -11.10 -4.42
CA VAL A 37 3.41 -11.93 -5.05
C VAL A 37 4.43 -12.30 -3.98
N GLY A 38 4.46 -13.57 -3.61
CA GLY A 38 5.43 -14.16 -2.69
C GLY A 38 6.60 -14.80 -3.44
N TYR A 39 7.53 -15.41 -2.67
CA TYR A 39 8.70 -16.07 -3.25
C TYR A 39 8.30 -17.16 -4.25
N ASP A 40 7.42 -18.06 -3.84
CA ASP A 40 6.98 -19.20 -4.67
C ASP A 40 5.99 -18.80 -5.79
N THR A 41 5.47 -17.58 -5.75
CA THR A 41 4.46 -17.11 -6.71
C THR A 41 4.99 -16.05 -7.67
N GLY A 42 6.31 -15.83 -7.69
CA GLY A 42 6.94 -14.94 -8.68
C GLY A 42 8.22 -14.25 -8.25
N LEU A 43 8.42 -13.90 -6.96
CA LEU A 43 9.63 -13.19 -6.55
C LEU A 43 10.89 -14.05 -6.72
N GLY A 44 10.81 -15.36 -6.50
CA GLY A 44 11.91 -16.30 -6.75
C GLY A 44 12.35 -16.28 -8.21
N GLN A 45 11.41 -16.28 -9.14
CA GLN A 45 11.71 -16.18 -10.58
C GLN A 45 12.34 -14.84 -10.95
N ILE A 46 11.86 -13.75 -10.38
CA ILE A 46 12.46 -12.42 -10.60
C ILE A 46 13.91 -12.40 -10.11
N LYS A 47 14.18 -12.97 -8.94
CA LYS A 47 15.52 -13.12 -8.38
C LYS A 47 16.44 -13.88 -9.35
N GLU A 48 16.02 -15.05 -9.81
CA GLU A 48 16.78 -15.85 -10.78
C GLU A 48 17.10 -15.10 -12.07
N TRP A 49 16.15 -14.31 -12.59
CA TRP A 49 16.36 -13.48 -13.79
C TRP A 49 17.41 -12.41 -13.57
N ILE A 50 17.38 -11.76 -12.40
CA ILE A 50 18.38 -10.72 -12.06
C ILE A 50 19.76 -11.37 -11.88
N GLU A 51 19.86 -12.47 -11.15
CA GLU A 51 21.13 -13.17 -10.87
C GLU A 51 21.75 -13.78 -12.15
N SER A 52 20.93 -14.24 -13.07
CA SER A 52 21.39 -14.77 -14.37
C SER A 52 21.73 -13.70 -15.40
N GLY A 53 21.52 -12.42 -15.10
CA GLY A 53 21.73 -11.32 -16.04
C GLY A 53 20.77 -11.34 -17.23
N ARG A 54 19.63 -12.01 -17.11
CA ARG A 54 18.64 -12.09 -18.18
C ARG A 54 18.11 -10.71 -18.54
N GLU A 55 18.19 -10.37 -19.82
CA GLU A 55 17.59 -9.13 -20.31
C GLU A 55 16.06 -9.21 -20.24
N CYS A 56 15.45 -8.16 -19.69
CA CYS A 56 14.00 -8.01 -19.70
C CYS A 56 13.55 -7.48 -21.08
N PRO A 57 12.47 -8.00 -21.64
CA PRO A 57 11.93 -7.47 -22.90
C PRO A 57 11.52 -6.00 -22.69
N VAL A 58 11.98 -5.15 -23.59
CA VAL A 58 11.65 -3.72 -23.58
C VAL A 58 10.46 -3.49 -24.50
N ALA A 59 9.46 -2.79 -24.01
CA ALA A 59 8.30 -2.41 -24.80
C ALA A 59 8.70 -1.47 -25.95
N GLN A 60 8.17 -1.68 -27.14
CA GLN A 60 8.41 -0.81 -28.30
C GLN A 60 7.92 0.62 -28.06
N LYS A 61 6.82 0.78 -27.33
CA LYS A 61 6.28 2.08 -26.92
C LYS A 61 6.40 2.25 -25.42
N ARG A 62 7.03 3.33 -24.99
CA ARG A 62 7.10 3.70 -23.56
C ARG A 62 5.70 3.97 -23.01
N GLY A 63 5.44 3.52 -21.80
CA GLY A 63 4.28 3.92 -21.02
C GLY A 63 4.36 5.38 -20.55
N GLU A 64 3.23 5.90 -20.10
CA GLU A 64 3.12 7.22 -19.52
C GLU A 64 3.17 7.12 -17.98
N VAL A 65 3.82 8.10 -17.35
CA VAL A 65 3.80 8.26 -15.89
C VAL A 65 2.70 9.24 -15.52
N ARG A 66 1.79 8.81 -14.65
CA ARG A 66 0.70 9.66 -14.13
C ARG A 66 0.70 9.61 -12.61
N GLN A 67 0.47 10.77 -12.00
CA GLN A 67 0.25 10.86 -10.55
C GLN A 67 -1.24 10.77 -10.24
N ILE A 68 -1.58 10.02 -9.19
CA ILE A 68 -2.96 9.83 -8.73
C ILE A 68 -2.99 10.15 -7.24
N ASP A 69 -3.92 11.01 -6.82
CA ASP A 69 -4.25 11.19 -5.42
C ASP A 69 -5.23 10.09 -4.98
N VAL A 70 -4.67 9.02 -4.42
CA VAL A 70 -5.45 7.86 -3.95
C VAL A 70 -6.30 8.20 -2.73
N ARG A 71 -5.93 9.22 -1.93
CA ARG A 71 -6.63 9.57 -0.68
C ARG A 71 -8.10 9.92 -0.91
N LYS A 72 -8.40 10.63 -2.00
CA LYS A 72 -9.77 11.05 -2.35
C LYS A 72 -10.75 9.89 -2.53
N ASP A 73 -10.25 8.72 -2.93
CA ASP A 73 -11.07 7.52 -3.14
C ASP A 73 -10.95 6.54 -1.96
N TYR A 74 -9.76 6.48 -1.34
CA TYR A 74 -9.49 5.59 -0.23
C TYR A 74 -10.20 6.00 1.06
N LEU A 75 -10.23 7.28 1.38
CA LEU A 75 -10.92 7.78 2.58
C LEU A 75 -12.43 7.49 2.55
N PRO A 76 -13.19 7.80 1.48
CA PRO A 76 -14.59 7.40 1.38
C PRO A 76 -14.80 5.88 1.46
N PHE A 77 -13.86 5.10 0.93
CA PHE A 77 -13.90 3.65 1.06
C PHE A 77 -13.79 3.21 2.53
N LEU A 78 -12.85 3.77 3.29
CA LEU A 78 -12.68 3.47 4.71
C LEU A 78 -13.92 3.88 5.53
N LEU A 79 -14.49 5.05 5.24
CA LEU A 79 -15.65 5.58 5.95
C LEU A 79 -16.90 4.71 5.80
N LYS A 80 -17.00 3.86 4.78
CA LYS A 80 -18.09 2.89 4.66
C LYS A 80 -18.11 1.87 5.80
N TYR A 81 -16.98 1.64 6.43
CA TYR A 81 -16.82 0.70 7.54
C TYR A 81 -16.81 1.39 8.91
N LYS A 82 -17.00 2.70 8.92
CA LYS A 82 -17.06 3.47 10.16
C LYS A 82 -18.29 3.05 10.95
N GLY A 83 -18.05 2.57 12.18
CA GLY A 83 -19.09 2.29 13.15
C GLY A 83 -19.48 3.52 13.99
N ASP A 84 -20.40 3.31 14.93
CA ASP A 84 -20.67 4.25 15.99
C ASP A 84 -19.64 4.05 17.11
N TRP A 85 -18.79 5.05 17.32
CA TRP A 85 -17.75 5.05 18.34
C TRP A 85 -18.20 5.80 19.61
N SER A 86 -19.46 6.30 19.64
CA SER A 86 -19.99 7.05 20.77
C SER A 86 -19.93 6.19 22.05
N GLY A 87 -19.47 6.78 23.13
CA GLY A 87 -19.31 6.08 24.40
C GLY A 87 -18.06 5.20 24.53
N LEU A 88 -17.25 5.06 23.48
CA LEU A 88 -15.96 4.37 23.56
C LEU A 88 -14.85 5.33 23.99
N LYS A 89 -13.95 4.85 24.84
CA LYS A 89 -12.66 5.49 25.09
C LYS A 89 -11.62 4.79 24.23
N ILE A 90 -11.08 5.50 23.25
CA ILE A 90 -10.13 4.94 22.29
C ILE A 90 -8.77 5.57 22.53
N ALA A 91 -7.78 4.76 22.85
CA ALA A 91 -6.37 5.13 22.80
C ALA A 91 -5.78 4.55 21.50
N MET A 92 -5.02 5.35 20.77
CA MET A 92 -4.48 4.93 19.49
C MET A 92 -3.01 5.31 19.38
N ASP A 93 -2.17 4.32 19.23
CA ASP A 93 -0.76 4.48 18.88
C ASP A 93 -0.56 3.98 17.45
N VAL A 94 -0.21 4.89 16.56
CA VAL A 94 0.10 4.58 15.15
C VAL A 94 1.60 4.63 14.87
N SER A 95 2.41 4.83 15.93
CA SER A 95 3.86 5.03 15.80
C SER A 95 4.16 6.12 14.76
N ASN A 96 5.19 5.94 13.94
CA ASN A 96 5.47 6.79 12.79
C ASN A 96 4.78 6.29 11.48
N GLY A 97 3.73 5.48 11.62
CA GLY A 97 3.08 4.82 10.51
C GLY A 97 2.13 5.72 9.71
N MET A 98 1.88 5.32 8.47
CA MET A 98 1.03 6.06 7.53
C MET A 98 -0.44 6.12 7.94
N ALA A 99 -0.89 5.29 8.90
CA ALA A 99 -2.24 5.35 9.45
C ALA A 99 -2.55 6.71 10.07
N SER A 100 -1.54 7.42 10.60
CA SER A 100 -1.66 8.78 11.12
C SER A 100 -2.31 9.77 10.15
N LEU A 101 -2.17 9.56 8.85
CA LEU A 101 -2.76 10.40 7.81
C LEU A 101 -4.30 10.31 7.75
N PHE A 102 -4.90 9.26 8.29
CA PHE A 102 -6.32 8.97 8.15
C PHE A 102 -7.07 8.95 9.48
N VAL A 103 -6.35 8.86 10.59
CA VAL A 103 -6.95 8.65 11.91
C VAL A 103 -7.97 9.74 12.24
N ARG A 104 -7.63 11.02 12.07
CA ARG A 104 -8.54 12.14 12.33
C ARG A 104 -9.75 12.15 11.41
N ASP A 105 -9.57 11.82 10.15
CA ASP A 105 -10.67 11.79 9.17
C ASP A 105 -11.67 10.66 9.51
N ILE A 106 -11.17 9.55 10.06
CA ILE A 106 -12.02 8.39 10.40
C ILE A 106 -12.70 8.57 11.77
N PHE A 107 -11.94 8.98 12.79
CA PHE A 107 -12.41 9.02 14.16
C PHE A 107 -12.85 10.42 14.62
N GLY A 108 -12.54 11.47 13.83
CA GLY A 108 -12.84 12.85 14.18
C GLY A 108 -12.02 13.34 15.37
N ASP A 109 -12.54 14.35 16.05
CA ASP A 109 -11.98 14.88 17.30
C ASP A 109 -12.46 14.07 18.53
N THR A 110 -12.68 12.78 18.37
CA THR A 110 -13.04 11.90 19.47
C THR A 110 -11.99 12.05 20.57
N PRO A 111 -12.39 12.38 21.78
CA PRO A 111 -11.46 12.83 22.80
C PRO A 111 -10.57 11.68 23.26
N SER A 112 -9.33 11.84 23.15
CA SER A 112 -8.17 11.16 23.77
C SER A 112 -7.08 10.88 22.75
N TRP A 113 -6.62 11.92 22.06
CA TRP A 113 -5.35 11.87 21.36
C TRP A 113 -4.24 12.13 22.38
N TYR A 114 -3.45 11.14 22.68
CA TYR A 114 -2.24 11.24 23.48
C TYR A 114 -1.02 11.14 22.58
#